data_880d20341183bcd837e064788262939e
#
_entry.id   880d20341183bcd837e064788262939e
#
_cell.length_a   1.000
_cell.length_b   1.000
_cell.length_c   1.000
_cell.angle_alpha   90.00
_cell.angle_beta   90.00
_cell.angle_gamma   90.00
#
_symmetry.space_group_name_H-M   'P 1'
#
loop_
_entity.id
_entity.type
_entity.pdbx_description
1 polymer ?
#
loop_
_entity_poly.entity_id
_entity_poly.type
_entity_poly.pdbx_seq_one_letter_code
_entity_poly.pdbx_strand_id
1 'polypeptide(L)'
;PKGVESGKFEEFTRLPASHRDLSLIVDTSVLAGQIVDIANRNRIVTSATVFDVFEGKGVPDGKMAVAVRLVYQSPNKTLTADQIGKIEQQILKQLSKELGAELRV
;
A
#
# COMPACT_ATOMS: atom_id res chain seq x y z
N PRO A 1 -3.23 -18.67 26.52
CA PRO A 1 -2.93 -18.46 26.18
C PRO A 1 -2.72 -18.83 25.93
N LYS A 2 -2.86 -18.87 25.92
CA LYS A 2 -2.32 -18.78 25.65
C LYS A 2 -1.68 -18.73 25.30
N GLY A 3 -1.93 -19.07 25.41
CA GLY A 3 -1.04 -18.67 25.04
C GLY A 3 -0.46 -18.69 25.00
N VAL A 4 -0.47 -18.88 25.14
CA VAL A 4 0.36 -18.51 25.04
C VAL A 4 1.01 -18.57 24.73
N GLU A 5 1.10 -18.48 24.71
CA GLU A 5 1.92 -18.19 24.42
C GLU A 5 2.46 -17.93 24.05
N SER A 6 2.42 -18.12 24.18
CA SER A 6 3.06 -17.54 23.92
C SER A 6 3.57 -17.17 23.77
N GLY A 7 3.66 -16.91 23.79
CA GLY A 7 4.15 -16.16 23.75
C GLY A 7 4.75 -15.68 23.89
N LYS A 8 5.06 -15.30 24.13
CA LYS A 8 5.46 -14.56 24.33
C LYS A 8 6.13 -13.95 23.76
N PHE A 9 6.16 -13.78 23.62
CA PHE A 9 6.55 -13.13 23.10
C PHE A 9 6.78 -12.29 22.55
N GLU A 10 6.92 -12.04 22.38
CA GLU A 10 7.19 -11.08 21.71
C GLU A 10 6.57 -9.78 21.45
N GLU A 11 5.73 -9.38 21.91
CA GLU A 11 4.97 -8.19 21.87
C GLU A 11 5.76 -6.95 22.18
N PHE A 12 6.67 -7.05 22.99
CA PHE A 12 7.52 -5.94 23.40
C PHE A 12 8.37 -5.38 22.29
N THR A 13 8.53 -6.12 21.21
CA THR A 13 9.37 -5.68 20.10
C THR A 13 8.57 -5.07 18.96
N ARG A 14 7.28 -4.96 19.10
CA ARG A 14 6.44 -4.45 18.04
C ARG A 14 6.61 -2.94 17.88
N LEU A 15 7.03 -2.53 16.70
CA LEU A 15 7.16 -1.12 16.37
C LEU A 15 5.86 -0.60 15.76
N PRO A 16 5.58 0.70 15.90
CA PRO A 16 4.35 1.25 15.31
C PRO A 16 4.34 1.11 13.80
N ALA A 17 3.18 0.83 13.26
CA ALA A 17 2.96 0.81 11.82
C ALA A 17 2.51 2.19 11.36
N SER A 18 2.87 2.53 10.13
CA SER A 18 2.41 3.76 9.49
C SER A 18 1.44 3.42 8.38
N HIS A 19 0.41 4.24 8.22
CA HIS A 19 -0.62 4.02 7.22
C HIS A 19 -0.59 5.13 6.17
N ARG A 20 -0.85 4.77 4.91
CA ARG A 20 -0.99 5.74 3.82
C ARG A 20 -2.14 5.31 2.94
N ASP A 21 -3.01 6.25 2.64
CA ASP A 21 -4.10 6.03 1.70
C ASP A 21 -3.76 6.75 0.40
N LEU A 22 -3.78 6.00 -0.70
CA LEU A 22 -3.47 6.53 -2.02
C LEU A 22 -4.67 6.38 -2.92
N SER A 23 -4.91 7.35 -3.78
CA SER A 23 -5.91 7.24 -4.82
C SER A 23 -5.18 7.19 -6.15
N LEU A 24 -5.41 6.13 -6.91
CA LEU A 24 -4.73 5.88 -8.17
C LEU A 24 -5.72 5.91 -9.32
N ILE A 25 -5.28 6.42 -10.46
CA ILE A 25 -6.05 6.35 -11.70
C ILE A 25 -5.41 5.27 -12.55
N VAL A 26 -6.18 4.25 -12.90
CA VAL A 26 -5.71 3.13 -13.71
C VAL A 26 -6.74 2.79 -14.79
N ASP A 27 -6.29 2.03 -15.80
CA ASP A 27 -7.21 1.47 -16.79
C ASP A 27 -8.22 0.57 -16.12
N THR A 28 -9.43 0.54 -16.65
CA THR A 28 -10.48 -0.33 -16.11
C THR A 28 -10.12 -1.82 -16.25
N SER A 29 -9.14 -2.14 -17.10
CA SER A 29 -8.67 -3.52 -17.25
C SER A 29 -7.72 -3.97 -16.14
N VAL A 30 -7.24 -3.04 -15.32
CA VAL A 30 -6.32 -3.37 -14.22
C VAL A 30 -7.10 -4.03 -13.10
N LEU A 31 -6.55 -5.13 -12.58
CA LEU A 31 -7.16 -5.85 -11.47
C LEU A 31 -6.57 -5.36 -10.15
N ALA A 32 -7.42 -5.32 -9.13
CA ALA A 32 -6.99 -4.89 -7.78
C ALA A 32 -5.81 -5.73 -7.29
N GLY A 33 -5.82 -7.03 -7.56
CA GLY A 33 -4.73 -7.93 -7.16
C GLY A 33 -3.39 -7.55 -7.75
N GLN A 34 -3.37 -6.98 -8.95
CA GLN A 34 -2.12 -6.54 -9.57
C GLN A 34 -1.49 -5.38 -8.78
N ILE A 35 -2.33 -4.46 -8.31
CA ILE A 35 -1.87 -3.33 -7.51
C ILE A 35 -1.32 -3.83 -6.18
N VAL A 36 -2.05 -4.72 -5.53
CA VAL A 36 -1.66 -5.27 -4.24
C VAL A 36 -0.34 -6.05 -4.36
N ASP A 37 -0.20 -6.85 -5.41
CA ASP A 37 1.02 -7.62 -5.64
C ASP A 37 2.24 -6.74 -5.78
N ILE A 38 2.12 -5.66 -6.55
CA ILE A 38 3.23 -4.74 -6.77
C ILE A 38 3.63 -4.07 -5.45
N ALA A 39 2.65 -3.62 -4.69
CA ALA A 39 2.90 -2.98 -3.40
C ALA A 39 3.58 -3.94 -2.43
N ASN A 40 3.14 -5.20 -2.42
CA ASN A 40 3.67 -6.20 -1.50
C ASN A 40 5.07 -6.68 -1.85
N ARG A 41 5.60 -6.31 -3.00
CA ARG A 41 7.00 -6.62 -3.33
C ARG A 41 7.98 -5.89 -2.43
N ASN A 42 7.55 -4.76 -1.86
CA ASN A 42 8.40 -4.02 -0.94
C ASN A 42 8.28 -4.64 0.45
N ARG A 43 9.43 -4.96 1.04
CA ARG A 43 9.49 -5.68 2.32
C ARG A 43 8.97 -4.87 3.50
N ILE A 44 8.94 -3.56 3.36
CA ILE A 44 8.45 -2.68 4.43
C ILE A 44 6.93 -2.60 4.42
N VAL A 45 6.30 -2.95 3.30
CA VAL A 45 4.85 -2.98 3.20
C VAL A 45 4.34 -4.27 3.83
N THR A 46 3.62 -4.17 4.92
CA THR A 46 3.06 -5.32 5.60
C THR A 46 1.66 -5.66 5.08
N SER A 47 0.98 -4.67 4.51
CA SER A 47 -0.38 -4.87 4.01
C SER A 47 -0.68 -3.83 2.93
N ALA A 48 -1.39 -4.26 1.90
CA ALA A 48 -1.92 -3.37 0.87
C ALA A 48 -3.34 -3.81 0.60
N THR A 49 -4.29 -2.90 0.73
CA THR A 49 -5.71 -3.21 0.61
C THR A 49 -6.38 -2.19 -0.30
N VAL A 50 -7.08 -2.68 -1.31
CA VAL A 50 -7.95 -1.82 -2.12
C VAL A 50 -9.29 -1.75 -1.39
N PHE A 51 -9.68 -0.55 -0.98
CA PHE A 51 -10.89 -0.39 -0.19
C PHE A 51 -11.98 0.40 -0.90
N ASP A 52 -11.68 0.93 -2.09
CA ASP A 52 -12.71 1.63 -2.88
C ASP A 52 -12.28 1.65 -4.34
N VAL A 53 -13.25 1.53 -5.23
CA VAL A 53 -13.05 1.62 -6.68
C VAL A 53 -14.25 2.32 -7.27
N PHE A 54 -14.03 3.34 -8.09
CA PHE A 54 -15.14 4.00 -8.75
C PHE A 54 -14.74 4.54 -10.11
N GLU A 55 -15.74 4.69 -10.97
CA GLU A 55 -15.63 5.28 -12.31
C GLU A 55 -16.54 6.47 -12.40
N GLY A 56 -16.37 7.24 -13.46
CA GLY A 56 -17.29 8.30 -13.79
C GLY A 56 -16.78 9.66 -13.42
N LYS A 57 -17.54 10.41 -12.65
CA LYS A 57 -17.27 11.83 -12.42
C LYS A 57 -15.90 12.06 -11.80
N GLY A 58 -15.09 12.87 -12.47
CA GLY A 58 -13.74 13.18 -12.01
C GLY A 58 -12.70 12.16 -12.45
N VAL A 59 -13.11 11.13 -13.18
CA VAL A 59 -12.21 10.07 -13.68
C VAL A 59 -12.30 10.05 -15.20
N PRO A 60 -11.16 10.01 -15.92
CA PRO A 60 -11.21 9.97 -17.39
C PRO A 60 -11.93 8.72 -17.90
N ASP A 61 -12.50 8.82 -19.09
CA ASP A 61 -13.14 7.68 -19.75
C ASP A 61 -12.15 6.55 -19.93
N GLY A 62 -12.58 5.31 -19.67
CA GLY A 62 -11.74 4.14 -19.78
C GLY A 62 -10.81 3.95 -18.60
N LYS A 63 -10.94 4.78 -17.59
CA LYS A 63 -10.14 4.71 -16.37
C LYS A 63 -11.04 4.53 -15.16
N MET A 64 -10.41 4.14 -14.05
CA MET A 64 -11.08 4.08 -12.76
C MET A 64 -10.17 4.61 -11.68
N ALA A 65 -10.77 5.07 -10.59
CA ALA A 65 -10.04 5.52 -9.43
C ALA A 65 -10.06 4.39 -8.40
N VAL A 66 -8.88 4.06 -7.90
CA VAL A 66 -8.71 2.97 -6.93
C VAL A 66 -8.10 3.54 -5.67
N ALA A 67 -8.78 3.35 -4.54
CA ALA A 67 -8.25 3.78 -3.25
C ALA A 67 -7.57 2.59 -2.58
N VAL A 68 -6.30 2.78 -2.26
CA VAL A 68 -5.45 1.72 -1.71
C VAL A 68 -4.90 2.19 -0.37
N ARG A 69 -5.00 1.33 0.64
CA ARG A 69 -4.38 1.59 1.94
C ARG A 69 -3.12 0.76 2.06
N LEU A 70 -2.01 1.43 2.29
CA LEU A 70 -0.73 0.78 2.52
C LEU A 70 -0.37 0.88 3.99
N VAL A 71 0.12 -0.21 4.54
CA VAL A 71 0.62 -0.25 5.91
C VAL A 71 2.11 -0.56 5.85
N TYR A 72 2.91 0.30 6.44
CA TYR A 72 4.36 0.17 6.45
C TYR A 72 4.83 -0.14 7.86
N GLN A 73 5.74 -1.08 7.98
CA GLN A 73 6.35 -1.39 9.28
C GLN A 73 7.72 -2.00 9.07
N SER A 74 8.72 -1.43 9.73
CA SER A 74 10.06 -2.00 9.70
C SER A 74 10.23 -2.92 10.92
N PRO A 75 10.87 -4.07 10.76
CA PRO A 75 11.12 -4.95 11.90
C PRO A 75 12.18 -4.41 12.86
N ASN A 76 12.98 -3.45 12.43
CA ASN A 76 14.16 -3.03 13.17
C ASN A 76 14.10 -1.63 13.74
N LYS A 77 13.23 -0.78 13.21
CA LYS A 77 13.23 0.63 13.59
C LYS A 77 11.91 1.29 13.23
N THR A 78 11.65 2.41 13.89
CA THR A 78 10.51 3.26 13.53
C THR A 78 10.85 4.01 12.25
N LEU A 79 9.92 4.00 11.30
CA LEU A 79 10.11 4.67 10.02
C LEU A 79 9.83 6.16 10.16
N THR A 80 10.69 6.97 9.57
CA THR A 80 10.47 8.41 9.49
C THR A 80 9.57 8.73 8.29
N ALA A 81 9.01 9.93 8.28
CA ALA A 81 8.20 10.39 7.16
C ALA A 81 8.99 10.37 5.85
N ASP A 82 10.27 10.74 5.89
CA ASP A 82 11.13 10.71 4.70
C ASP A 82 11.32 9.30 4.18
N GLN A 83 11.53 8.35 5.07
CA GLN A 83 11.70 6.95 4.68
C GLN A 83 10.44 6.41 4.05
N ILE A 84 9.29 6.70 4.64
CA ILE A 84 7.99 6.27 4.10
C ILE A 84 7.77 6.91 2.73
N GLY A 85 8.09 8.20 2.59
CA GLY A 85 7.94 8.89 1.32
C GLY A 85 8.77 8.27 0.21
N LYS A 86 10.00 7.86 0.53
CA LYS A 86 10.86 7.20 -0.47
C LYS A 86 10.30 5.85 -0.89
N ILE A 87 9.81 5.08 0.07
CA ILE A 87 9.19 3.78 -0.21
C ILE A 87 7.95 3.98 -1.09
N GLU A 88 7.13 4.95 -0.73
CA GLU A 88 5.92 5.27 -1.48
C GLU A 88 6.26 5.64 -2.93
N GLN A 89 7.29 6.45 -3.13
CA GLN A 89 7.74 6.84 -4.47
C GLN A 89 8.18 5.62 -5.29
N GLN A 90 8.87 4.69 -4.67
CA GLN A 90 9.29 3.46 -5.35
C GLN A 90 8.08 2.64 -5.78
N ILE A 91 7.09 2.51 -4.91
CA ILE A 91 5.87 1.77 -5.21
C ILE A 91 5.10 2.45 -6.34
N LEU A 92 4.94 3.76 -6.26
CA LEU A 92 4.23 4.52 -7.29
C LEU A 92 4.93 4.41 -8.64
N LYS A 93 6.25 4.47 -8.64
CA LYS A 93 7.02 4.34 -9.86
C LYS A 93 6.81 2.97 -10.50
N GLN A 94 6.79 1.93 -9.68
CA GLN A 94 6.58 0.58 -10.18
C GLN A 94 5.16 0.39 -10.70
N LEU A 95 4.17 0.95 -10.01
CA LEU A 95 2.79 0.91 -10.46
C LEU A 95 2.61 1.64 -11.78
N SER A 96 3.27 2.78 -11.94
CA SER A 96 3.21 3.54 -13.18
C SER A 96 3.86 2.76 -14.31
N LYS A 97 5.00 2.15 -14.04
CA LYS A 97 5.75 1.41 -15.05
C LYS A 97 5.00 0.16 -15.52
N GLU A 98 4.41 -0.58 -14.59
CA GLU A 98 3.79 -1.86 -14.94
C GLU A 98 2.31 -1.75 -15.31
N LEU A 99 1.59 -0.83 -14.70
CA LEU A 99 0.14 -0.73 -14.88
C LEU A 99 -0.30 0.61 -15.46
N GLY A 100 0.61 1.54 -15.67
CA GLY A 100 0.25 2.88 -16.10
C GLY A 100 -0.52 3.67 -15.06
N ALA A 101 -0.43 3.27 -13.80
CA ALA A 101 -1.16 3.93 -12.73
C ALA A 101 -0.59 5.31 -12.44
N GLU A 102 -1.46 6.25 -12.13
CA GLU A 102 -1.07 7.60 -11.78
C GLU A 102 -1.70 7.98 -10.45
N LEU A 103 -0.95 8.72 -9.65
CA LEU A 103 -1.48 9.20 -8.38
C LEU A 103 -2.51 10.29 -8.64
N ARG A 104 -3.69 10.13 -8.05
CA ARG A 104 -4.74 11.13 -8.14
C ARG A 104 -4.56 12.12 -7.00
N VAL A 105 -4.48 13.37 -7.33
CA VAL A 105 -4.26 14.42 -6.34
C VAL A 105 -5.52 15.19 -6.06
#